data_1f8dc4aaade6fde4f3d8d5e3325c9654
#
_entry.id   1f8dc4aaade6fde4f3d8d5e3325c9654
#
_cell.length_a   1.000
_cell.length_b   1.000
_cell.length_c   1.000
_cell.angle_alpha   90.00
_cell.angle_beta   90.00
_cell.angle_gamma   90.00
#
_symmetry.space_group_name_H-M   'P 1'
#
loop_
_entity.id
_entity.type
_entity.pdbx_description
1 polymer ?
#
loop_
_entity_poly.entity_id
_entity_poly.type
_entity_poly.pdbx_seq_one_letter_code
_entity_poly.pdbx_strand_id
1 'polypeptide(L)'
;ITTPVRNGAVFSGASEQVSADIDGVIYRVRGSADLASWALLVSEVTGGDATTIQSGLPTLSSGWTYRTFRLADDIDNLTKGFLRLRVEQP
;
A
#
# COMPACT_ATOMS: atom_id res chain seq x y z
N ILE A 1 6.17 -1.37 -1.30
CA ILE A 1 5.34 -2.51 -1.75
C ILE A 1 4.40 -2.07 -2.86
N THR A 2 4.31 -2.86 -3.89
CA THR A 2 3.39 -2.64 -5.00
C THR A 2 2.48 -3.85 -5.13
N THR A 3 1.17 -3.60 -5.23
CA THR A 3 0.18 -4.67 -5.26
C THR A 3 -0.95 -4.32 -6.23
N PRO A 4 -1.52 -5.32 -6.94
CA PRO A 4 -2.74 -5.10 -7.69
C PRO A 4 -3.93 -4.97 -6.75
N VAL A 5 -4.80 -4.02 -7.05
CA VAL A 5 -6.07 -3.83 -6.35
C VAL A 5 -7.17 -3.56 -7.37
N ARG A 6 -8.43 -3.65 -6.96
CA ARG A 6 -9.56 -3.34 -7.84
C ARG A 6 -9.54 -1.85 -8.21
N ASN A 7 -9.88 -1.55 -9.46
CA ASN A 7 -10.03 -0.17 -9.91
C ASN A 7 -11.06 0.56 -9.03
N GLY A 8 -10.78 1.81 -8.73
CA GLY A 8 -11.66 2.63 -7.90
C GLY A 8 -11.37 2.58 -6.41
N ALA A 9 -10.43 1.75 -5.96
CA ALA A 9 -10.01 1.75 -4.57
C ALA A 9 -9.40 3.10 -4.19
N VAL A 10 -9.88 3.69 -3.10
CA VAL A 10 -9.38 4.98 -2.58
C VAL A 10 -8.83 4.74 -1.20
N PHE A 11 -7.55 5.00 -1.01
CA PHE A 11 -6.86 4.78 0.26
C PHE A 11 -6.77 6.06 1.07
N SER A 12 -6.87 5.93 2.38
CA SER A 12 -6.73 7.04 3.31
C SER A 12 -6.14 6.56 4.63
N GLY A 13 -5.68 7.51 5.44
CA GLY A 13 -5.12 7.22 6.74
C GLY A 13 -3.71 7.76 6.90
N ALA A 14 -3.14 7.65 8.10
CA ALA A 14 -1.77 8.07 8.41
C ALA A 14 -0.92 6.89 8.87
N SER A 15 -1.29 6.22 9.95
CA SER A 15 -0.56 5.06 10.47
C SER A 15 -0.92 3.76 9.73
N GLU A 16 -1.78 3.86 8.73
CA GLU A 16 -2.07 2.80 7.76
C GLU A 16 -2.73 3.45 6.57
N GLN A 17 -2.71 2.78 5.43
CA GLN A 17 -3.51 3.15 4.28
C GLN A 17 -4.60 2.11 4.12
N VAL A 18 -5.84 2.54 4.20
CA VAL A 18 -6.99 1.64 4.14
C VAL A 18 -7.97 2.14 3.08
N SER A 19 -8.47 1.21 2.26
CA SER A 19 -9.50 1.53 1.27
C SER A 19 -10.89 1.40 1.89
N ALA A 20 -11.86 2.12 1.30
CA ALA A 20 -13.25 1.79 1.53
C ALA A 20 -13.56 0.41 0.92
N ASP A 21 -14.70 -0.16 1.31
CA ASP A 21 -15.19 -1.41 0.69
C ASP A 21 -15.29 -1.22 -0.83
N ILE A 22 -14.65 -2.12 -1.55
CA ILE A 22 -14.77 -2.16 -3.01
C ILE A 22 -14.93 -3.63 -3.45
N ASP A 23 -16.01 -3.92 -4.12
CA ASP A 23 -16.35 -5.28 -4.57
C ASP A 23 -16.33 -6.31 -3.44
N GLY A 24 -16.71 -5.91 -2.24
CA GLY A 24 -16.80 -6.79 -1.07
C GLY A 24 -15.50 -7.00 -0.32
N VAL A 25 -14.48 -6.18 -0.57
CA VAL A 25 -13.20 -6.31 0.15
C VAL A 25 -12.68 -4.94 0.58
N ILE A 26 -11.88 -4.93 1.63
CA ILE A 26 -11.14 -3.76 2.11
C ILE A 26 -9.66 -4.10 2.05
N TYR A 27 -8.86 -3.24 1.42
CA TYR A 27 -7.42 -3.37 1.39
C TYR A 27 -6.81 -2.52 2.49
N ARG A 28 -5.85 -3.09 3.24
CA ARG A 28 -5.20 -2.39 4.34
C ARG A 28 -3.70 -2.60 4.27
N VAL A 29 -2.93 -1.50 4.23
CA VAL A 29 -1.47 -1.54 4.20
C VAL A 29 -0.94 -0.94 5.49
N ARG A 30 -0.15 -1.68 6.23
CA ARG A 30 0.45 -1.27 7.49
C ARG A 30 1.97 -1.41 7.45
N GLY A 31 2.64 -0.60 8.27
CA GLY A 31 4.09 -0.63 8.39
C GLY A 31 4.55 -0.93 9.81
N SER A 32 5.72 -1.55 9.94
CA SER A 32 6.31 -1.90 11.22
C SER A 32 7.83 -1.77 11.15
N ALA A 33 8.43 -1.42 12.29
CA ALA A 33 9.89 -1.46 12.46
C ALA A 33 10.39 -2.76 13.07
N ASP A 34 9.51 -3.57 13.67
CA ASP A 34 9.90 -4.73 14.48
C ASP A 34 9.02 -5.97 14.27
N LEU A 35 8.05 -5.92 13.36
CA LEU A 35 7.08 -6.98 13.09
C LEU A 35 6.13 -7.27 14.26
N ALA A 36 6.19 -6.48 15.34
CA ALA A 36 5.31 -6.64 16.50
C ALA A 36 4.27 -5.53 16.58
N SER A 37 4.67 -4.28 16.29
CA SER A 37 3.78 -3.13 16.31
C SER A 37 3.60 -2.62 14.87
N TRP A 38 2.36 -2.52 14.41
CA TRP A 38 2.01 -2.15 13.04
C TRP A 38 1.34 -0.77 13.01
N ALA A 39 2.11 0.24 13.40
CA ALA A 39 1.61 1.60 13.55
C ALA A 39 2.50 2.67 12.91
N LEU A 40 3.49 2.29 12.11
CA LEU A 40 4.29 3.27 11.39
C LEU A 40 3.45 3.96 10.32
N LEU A 41 3.75 5.23 10.05
CA LEU A 41 3.07 5.99 9.02
C LEU A 41 3.33 5.37 7.65
N VAL A 42 2.27 5.26 6.87
CA VAL A 42 2.31 4.69 5.51
C VAL A 42 1.68 5.68 4.55
N SER A 43 2.32 5.91 3.43
CA SER A 43 1.77 6.74 2.37
C SER A 43 1.73 5.99 1.04
N GLU A 44 0.82 6.41 0.17
CA GLU A 44 0.76 5.90 -1.18
C GLU A 44 1.68 6.72 -2.09
N VAL A 45 2.47 6.03 -2.92
CA VAL A 45 3.31 6.66 -3.93
C VAL A 45 2.49 6.84 -5.21
N THR A 46 2.39 8.08 -5.70
CA THR A 46 1.58 8.42 -6.86
C THR A 46 2.41 9.16 -7.91
N GLY A 47 1.81 9.41 -9.08
CA GLY A 47 2.44 10.19 -10.14
C GLY A 47 3.59 9.47 -10.81
N GLY A 48 4.60 10.23 -11.24
CA GLY A 48 5.74 9.70 -12.00
C GLY A 48 6.56 8.68 -11.24
N ASP A 49 6.69 8.82 -9.92
CA ASP A 49 7.44 7.86 -9.09
C ASP A 49 6.75 6.49 -9.10
N ALA A 50 5.43 6.47 -8.98
CA ALA A 50 4.68 5.22 -9.07
C ALA A 50 4.82 4.60 -10.45
N THR A 51 4.75 5.39 -11.51
CA THR A 51 4.93 4.90 -12.88
C THR A 51 6.31 4.25 -13.05
N THR A 52 7.35 4.88 -12.52
CA THR A 52 8.70 4.34 -12.60
C THR A 52 8.84 3.02 -11.86
N ILE A 53 8.31 2.94 -10.63
CA ILE A 53 8.37 1.74 -9.80
C ILE A 53 7.60 0.59 -10.46
N GLN A 54 6.47 0.89 -11.07
CA GLN A 54 5.58 -0.11 -11.67
C GLN A 54 6.00 -0.51 -13.08
N SER A 55 6.98 0.15 -13.67
CA SER A 55 7.43 -0.18 -15.02
C SER A 55 8.04 -1.59 -15.05
N GLY A 56 7.71 -2.35 -16.08
CA GLY A 56 8.19 -3.71 -16.22
C GLY A 56 7.36 -4.77 -15.49
N LEU A 57 6.36 -4.38 -14.71
CA LEU A 57 5.46 -5.35 -14.09
C LEU A 57 4.50 -5.94 -15.13
N PRO A 58 4.02 -7.19 -14.91
CA PRO A 58 3.06 -7.81 -15.83
C PRO A 58 1.81 -6.98 -15.99
N THR A 59 1.21 -7.02 -17.18
CA THR A 59 -0.06 -6.37 -17.45
C THR A 59 -1.17 -7.05 -16.65
N LEU A 60 -1.99 -6.24 -15.96
CA LEU A 60 -3.11 -6.75 -15.18
C LEU A 60 -4.34 -6.92 -16.07
N SER A 61 -5.24 -7.81 -15.64
CA SER A 61 -6.55 -7.93 -16.26
C SER A 61 -7.37 -6.66 -16.10
N SER A 62 -8.35 -6.48 -16.99
CA SER A 62 -9.29 -5.36 -16.88
C SER A 62 -9.95 -5.33 -15.50
N GLY A 63 -10.06 -4.16 -14.91
CA GLY A 63 -10.65 -3.97 -13.59
C GLY A 63 -9.65 -3.95 -12.45
N TRP A 64 -8.36 -4.13 -12.73
CA TRP A 64 -7.29 -4.13 -11.72
C TRP A 64 -6.25 -3.06 -12.05
N THR A 65 -5.64 -2.49 -11.01
CA THR A 65 -4.56 -1.51 -11.15
C THR A 65 -3.50 -1.74 -10.08
N TYR A 66 -2.25 -1.39 -10.40
CA TYR A 66 -1.18 -1.41 -9.41
C TYR A 66 -1.25 -0.17 -8.51
N ARG A 67 -1.04 -0.37 -7.22
CA ARG A 67 -0.88 0.72 -6.25
C ARG A 67 0.40 0.46 -5.46
N THR A 68 1.13 1.52 -5.17
CA THR A 68 2.44 1.45 -4.53
C THR A 68 2.41 2.21 -3.21
N PHE A 69 2.96 1.61 -2.16
CA PHE A 69 2.97 2.17 -0.81
C PHE A 69 4.37 2.15 -0.24
N ARG A 70 4.66 3.09 0.64
CA ARG A 70 5.94 3.18 1.34
C ARG A 70 5.72 3.61 2.78
N LEU A 71 6.73 3.37 3.63
CA LEU A 71 6.77 3.99 4.95
C LEU A 71 6.97 5.48 4.78
N ALA A 72 6.15 6.28 5.48
CA ALA A 72 6.21 7.73 5.41
C ALA A 72 7.20 8.33 6.41
N ASP A 73 7.66 7.53 7.37
CA ASP A 73 8.65 7.97 8.34
C ASP A 73 10.02 8.13 7.68
N ASP A 74 10.88 8.96 8.31
CA ASP A 74 12.25 9.14 7.88
C ASP A 74 13.01 7.81 8.03
N ILE A 75 13.37 7.22 6.90
CA ILE A 75 14.06 5.92 6.87
C ILE A 75 15.45 5.98 7.50
N ASP A 76 16.04 7.17 7.63
CA ASP A 76 17.34 7.33 8.29
C ASP A 76 17.26 7.04 9.77
N ASN A 77 16.07 7.09 10.35
CA ASN A 77 15.81 6.77 11.76
C ASN A 77 15.37 5.32 11.98
N LEU A 78 15.24 4.54 10.91
CA LEU A 78 14.79 3.16 11.01
C LEU A 78 15.97 2.22 10.66
N THR A 79 16.23 1.26 11.54
CA THR A 79 17.17 0.17 11.22
C THR A 79 16.51 -0.87 10.34
N LYS A 80 15.20 -1.02 10.45
CA LYS A 80 14.39 -1.94 9.66
C LYS A 80 13.03 -1.31 9.39
N GLY A 81 12.44 -1.65 8.24
CA GLY A 81 11.10 -1.26 7.91
C GLY A 81 10.40 -2.37 7.15
N PHE A 82 9.16 -2.65 7.51
CA PHE A 82 8.35 -3.71 6.91
C PHE A 82 6.99 -3.15 6.53
N LEU A 83 6.46 -3.60 5.40
CA LEU A 83 5.10 -3.30 4.96
C LEU A 83 4.33 -4.60 4.79
N ARG A 84 3.04 -4.54 5.12
CA ARG A 84 2.13 -5.69 5.01
C ARG A 84 0.82 -5.23 4.36
N LEU A 85 0.40 -5.99 3.35
CA LEU A 85 -0.94 -5.85 2.78
C LEU A 85 -1.87 -6.88 3.42
N ARG A 86 -3.05 -6.43 3.82
CA ARG A 86 -4.12 -7.30 4.28
C ARG A 86 -5.36 -7.03 3.46
N VAL A 87 -6.01 -8.11 3.01
CA VAL A 87 -7.29 -8.03 2.30
C VAL A 87 -8.34 -8.59 3.24
N GLU A 88 -9.34 -7.77 3.56
CA GLU A 88 -10.37 -8.12 4.56
C GLU A 88 -11.74 -8.14 3.89
N GLN A 89 -12.60 -9.05 4.34
CA GLN A 89 -14.02 -9.00 4.03
C GLN A 89 -14.73 -8.24 5.14
N PRO A 90 -15.54 -7.24 4.78
CA PRO A 90 -16.28 -6.47 5.79
C PRO A 90 -17.32 -7.32 6.48
#